data_d30dcfa70bd459945b5da3803dd5bccb
#
_entry.id   d30dcfa70bd459945b5da3803dd5bccb
#
_cell.length_a   1.000
_cell.length_b   1.000
_cell.length_c   1.000
_cell.angle_alpha   90.00
_cell.angle_beta   90.00
_cell.angle_gamma   90.00
#
_symmetry.space_group_name_H-M   'P 1'
#
loop_
_entity.id
_entity.type
_entity.pdbx_description
1 polymer ?
#
loop_
_entity_poly.entity_id
_entity_poly.type
_entity_poly.pdbx_seq_one_letter_code
_entity_poly.pdbx_strand_id
1 'polypeptide(L)'
;LVCPLNGKCEEVVTSKYSKFFGVPVEVLGMIYYALVLVVYTLHSVFPEFLSDTVIFLMTGVTIGAFVFSLYLIFIQAFVLRKWCTWCLFSAGFSTFIFVTAVLGSDIDLRVFLAEYKSVLVILHALAAAIGVGAATITDIFFFRFLKDYKISESEHSMMNTLSNVIWFALGMIIITGIGLFIPRSEELLQSSKFLIKVVAVAVVLLNGTALNLVVSPKMMSLNFGEADDRKLGRHHYMRKLSFALGAISIVSWYLVFILGSLKSIPIPFITALILYIGVLSGAVIMSQIMDRRMVAKYQKEHQYD
;
A
#
# COMPACT_ATOMS: atom_id res chain seq x y z
N LEU A 1 28.63 2.00 -2.27
CA LEU A 1 27.97 3.04 -1.45
C LEU A 1 28.03 2.61 0.01
N VAL A 2 28.63 3.41 0.90
CA VAL A 2 28.61 3.13 2.34
C VAL A 2 27.24 3.49 2.88
N CYS A 3 26.50 2.50 3.37
CA CYS A 3 25.17 2.70 3.93
C CYS A 3 25.24 2.69 5.47
N PRO A 4 24.84 3.77 6.14
CA PRO A 4 24.79 3.79 7.60
C PRO A 4 23.79 2.78 8.16
N LEU A 5 23.98 2.36 9.40
CA LEU A 5 23.04 1.52 10.14
C LEU A 5 22.71 0.17 9.46
N ASN A 6 23.67 -0.44 8.77
CA ASN A 6 23.49 -1.72 8.05
C ASN A 6 22.33 -1.71 7.02
N GLY A 7 21.95 -0.54 6.50
CA GLY A 7 20.96 -0.44 5.44
C GLY A 7 21.43 -1.09 4.14
N LYS A 8 20.48 -1.40 3.25
CA LYS A 8 20.73 -2.02 1.94
C LYS A 8 20.64 -0.99 0.82
N CYS A 9 21.39 0.11 0.95
CA CYS A 9 21.31 1.25 0.03
C CYS A 9 21.59 0.86 -1.41
N GLU A 10 22.64 0.06 -1.66
CA GLU A 10 23.03 -0.35 -3.01
C GLU A 10 21.89 -1.11 -3.72
N GLU A 11 21.23 -2.04 -3.03
CA GLU A 11 20.13 -2.81 -3.59
C GLU A 11 18.90 -1.93 -3.91
N VAL A 12 18.70 -0.83 -3.18
CA VAL A 12 17.60 0.11 -3.43
C VAL A 12 17.91 1.05 -4.60
N VAL A 13 19.12 1.66 -4.63
CA VAL A 13 19.49 2.61 -5.66
C VAL A 13 19.80 1.97 -7.02
N THR A 14 20.04 0.66 -7.07
CA THR A 14 20.20 -0.10 -8.32
C THR A 14 18.90 -0.77 -8.77
N SER A 15 17.82 -0.65 -7.99
CA SER A 15 16.55 -1.26 -8.32
C SER A 15 15.88 -0.60 -9.54
N LYS A 16 14.90 -1.27 -10.14
CA LYS A 16 14.08 -0.71 -11.23
C LYS A 16 13.30 0.56 -10.85
N TYR A 17 13.13 0.81 -9.55
CA TYR A 17 12.44 1.99 -9.01
C TYR A 17 13.39 3.17 -8.72
N SER A 18 14.68 3.01 -8.95
CA SER A 18 15.68 4.07 -8.79
C SER A 18 15.72 5.07 -9.95
N LYS A 19 14.90 4.85 -10.99
CA LYS A 19 14.81 5.76 -12.16
C LYS A 19 13.36 6.20 -12.35
N PHE A 20 13.20 7.49 -12.61
CA PHE A 20 11.93 8.10 -12.96
C PHE A 20 12.05 8.72 -14.35
N PHE A 21 11.28 8.24 -15.34
CA PHE A 21 11.44 8.60 -16.76
C PHE A 21 12.87 8.47 -17.30
N GLY A 22 13.62 7.47 -16.84
CA GLY A 22 15.00 7.22 -17.27
C GLY A 22 16.07 8.01 -16.48
N VAL A 23 15.67 9.02 -15.69
CA VAL A 23 16.58 9.81 -14.86
C VAL A 23 16.71 9.17 -13.47
N PRO A 24 17.95 9.01 -12.93
CA PRO A 24 18.12 8.53 -11.56
C PRO A 24 17.45 9.46 -10.55
N VAL A 25 16.69 8.87 -9.59
CA VAL A 25 15.95 9.62 -8.56
C VAL A 25 16.89 10.48 -7.70
N GLU A 26 18.10 10.03 -7.47
CA GLU A 26 19.13 10.79 -6.76
C GLU A 26 19.49 12.11 -7.46
N VAL A 27 19.56 12.11 -8.80
CA VAL A 27 19.81 13.33 -9.59
C VAL A 27 18.63 14.29 -9.47
N LEU A 28 17.40 13.77 -9.57
CA LEU A 28 16.20 14.59 -9.39
C LEU A 28 16.15 15.20 -7.98
N GLY A 29 16.53 14.42 -6.96
CA GLY A 29 16.62 14.90 -5.58
C GLY A 29 17.67 16.02 -5.43
N MET A 30 18.86 15.88 -6.01
CA MET A 30 19.90 16.93 -5.98
C MET A 30 19.43 18.21 -6.64
N ILE A 31 18.79 18.13 -7.81
CA ILE A 31 18.23 19.29 -8.50
C ILE A 31 17.15 19.95 -7.63
N TYR A 32 16.26 19.17 -7.06
CA TYR A 32 15.21 19.68 -6.16
C TYR A 32 15.79 20.42 -4.95
N TYR A 33 16.74 19.82 -4.22
CA TYR A 33 17.33 20.47 -3.06
C TYR A 33 18.14 21.73 -3.42
N ALA A 34 18.81 21.75 -4.57
CA ALA A 34 19.50 22.95 -5.06
C ALA A 34 18.50 24.07 -5.36
N LEU A 35 17.38 23.76 -6.04
CA LEU A 35 16.32 24.73 -6.31
C LEU A 35 15.70 25.28 -5.02
N VAL A 36 15.37 24.40 -4.05
CA VAL A 36 14.85 24.78 -2.74
C VAL A 36 15.79 25.76 -2.05
N LEU A 37 17.10 25.42 -2.00
CA LEU A 37 18.10 26.26 -1.34
C LEU A 37 18.16 27.64 -1.99
N VAL A 38 18.23 27.70 -3.31
CA VAL A 38 18.34 28.98 -4.03
C VAL A 38 17.07 29.80 -3.89
N VAL A 39 15.90 29.24 -4.19
CA VAL A 39 14.65 29.99 -4.26
C VAL A 39 14.23 30.47 -2.88
N TYR A 40 14.23 29.62 -1.85
CA TYR A 40 13.80 30.04 -0.52
C TYR A 40 14.82 30.94 0.19
N THR A 41 16.13 30.79 -0.10
CA THR A 41 17.13 31.75 0.40
C THR A 41 16.96 33.12 -0.24
N LEU A 42 16.79 33.19 -1.56
CA LEU A 42 16.54 34.46 -2.26
C LEU A 42 15.25 35.13 -1.76
N HIS A 43 14.18 34.36 -1.59
CA HIS A 43 12.93 34.90 -1.07
C HIS A 43 13.07 35.43 0.39
N SER A 44 13.85 34.74 1.23
CA SER A 44 14.08 35.15 2.61
C SER A 44 14.94 36.41 2.74
N VAL A 45 15.96 36.58 1.87
CA VAL A 45 16.90 37.70 1.92
C VAL A 45 16.42 38.89 1.08
N PHE A 46 15.76 38.63 -0.03
CA PHE A 46 15.25 39.62 -0.98
C PHE A 46 13.79 39.31 -1.36
N PRO A 47 12.82 39.57 -0.48
CA PRO A 47 11.40 39.18 -0.73
C PRO A 47 10.82 39.76 -2.01
N GLU A 48 11.24 40.97 -2.41
CA GLU A 48 10.71 41.64 -3.60
C GLU A 48 11.35 41.14 -4.93
N PHE A 49 12.43 40.31 -4.83
CA PHE A 49 13.15 39.85 -6.03
C PHE A 49 12.39 38.73 -6.77
N LEU A 50 11.63 37.89 -6.05
CA LEU A 50 10.91 36.80 -6.65
C LEU A 50 9.41 37.13 -6.69
N SER A 51 8.78 36.89 -7.85
CA SER A 51 7.33 37.05 -7.97
C SER A 51 6.58 35.97 -7.18
N ASP A 52 5.40 36.30 -6.68
CA ASP A 52 4.49 35.37 -6.01
C ASP A 52 4.24 34.10 -6.82
N THR A 53 4.21 34.21 -8.16
CA THR A 53 4.09 33.06 -9.05
C THR A 53 5.24 32.07 -8.92
N VAL A 54 6.48 32.54 -8.77
CA VAL A 54 7.64 31.65 -8.58
C VAL A 54 7.56 30.93 -7.26
N ILE A 55 7.18 31.63 -6.19
CA ILE A 55 7.01 31.03 -4.86
C ILE A 55 5.89 30.01 -4.87
N PHE A 56 4.75 30.33 -5.49
CA PHE A 56 3.63 29.40 -5.68
C PHE A 56 4.04 28.12 -6.41
N LEU A 57 4.74 28.24 -7.55
CA LEU A 57 5.23 27.09 -8.31
C LEU A 57 6.22 26.27 -7.51
N MET A 58 7.14 26.92 -6.76
CA MET A 58 8.12 26.22 -5.94
C MET A 58 7.46 25.46 -4.77
N THR A 59 6.43 26.05 -4.17
CA THR A 59 5.63 25.36 -3.16
C THR A 59 4.92 24.14 -3.76
N GLY A 60 4.37 24.25 -4.97
CA GLY A 60 3.82 23.11 -5.71
C GLY A 60 4.84 21.99 -5.97
N VAL A 61 6.05 22.36 -6.38
CA VAL A 61 7.16 21.40 -6.55
C VAL A 61 7.53 20.74 -5.22
N THR A 62 7.53 21.49 -4.13
CA THR A 62 7.82 20.98 -2.78
C THR A 62 6.75 19.98 -2.30
N ILE A 63 5.47 20.26 -2.54
CA ILE A 63 4.37 19.33 -2.27
C ILE A 63 4.56 18.04 -3.10
N GLY A 64 4.85 18.19 -4.39
CA GLY A 64 5.08 17.05 -5.29
C GLY A 64 6.28 16.20 -4.85
N ALA A 65 7.40 16.81 -4.46
CA ALA A 65 8.58 16.12 -3.95
C ALA A 65 8.31 15.38 -2.64
N PHE A 66 7.53 15.96 -1.74
CA PHE A 66 7.10 15.29 -0.51
C PHE A 66 6.25 14.05 -0.79
N VAL A 67 5.22 14.17 -1.63
CA VAL A 67 4.37 13.04 -2.03
C VAL A 67 5.20 11.95 -2.72
N PHE A 68 6.13 12.33 -3.58
CA PHE A 68 7.03 11.40 -4.24
C PHE A 68 7.97 10.69 -3.26
N SER A 69 8.46 11.40 -2.25
CA SER A 69 9.27 10.81 -1.18
C SER A 69 8.48 9.78 -0.37
N LEU A 70 7.22 10.06 -0.03
CA LEU A 70 6.33 9.10 0.62
C LEU A 70 6.12 7.84 -0.24
N TYR A 71 5.92 8.03 -1.54
CA TYR A 71 5.81 6.92 -2.49
C TYR A 71 7.08 6.07 -2.51
N LEU A 72 8.28 6.67 -2.55
CA LEU A 72 9.54 5.92 -2.53
C LEU A 72 9.75 5.16 -1.22
N ILE A 73 9.41 5.74 -0.07
CA ILE A 73 9.44 5.04 1.23
C ILE A 73 8.49 3.85 1.21
N PHE A 74 7.30 4.03 0.67
CA PHE A 74 6.34 2.96 0.52
C PHE A 74 6.88 1.81 -0.35
N ILE A 75 7.51 2.11 -1.48
CA ILE A 75 8.19 1.13 -2.34
C ILE A 75 9.28 0.38 -1.57
N GLN A 76 10.11 1.08 -0.78
CA GLN A 76 11.16 0.43 0.03
C GLN A 76 10.58 -0.54 1.05
N ALA A 77 9.52 -0.11 1.77
CA ALA A 77 8.90 -0.90 2.83
C ALA A 77 8.19 -2.16 2.30
N PHE A 78 7.42 -2.02 1.23
CA PHE A 78 6.44 -3.03 0.84
C PHE A 78 6.79 -3.78 -0.45
N VAL A 79 7.49 -3.13 -1.39
CA VAL A 79 7.84 -3.74 -2.67
C VAL A 79 9.25 -4.32 -2.65
N LEU A 80 10.24 -3.50 -2.28
CA LEU A 80 11.64 -3.93 -2.22
C LEU A 80 11.95 -4.70 -0.92
N ARG A 81 11.23 -4.40 0.16
CA ARG A 81 11.46 -4.93 1.51
C ARG A 81 12.90 -4.70 1.99
N LYS A 82 13.47 -3.59 1.58
CA LYS A 82 14.84 -3.20 1.86
C LYS A 82 14.89 -1.72 2.18
N TRP A 83 15.62 -1.38 3.22
CA TRP A 83 15.70 -0.03 3.73
C TRP A 83 16.99 0.62 3.28
N CYS A 84 16.85 1.78 2.62
CA CYS A 84 17.96 2.66 2.28
C CYS A 84 18.00 3.83 3.29
N THR A 85 19.01 3.87 4.15
CA THR A 85 19.12 4.88 5.18
C THR A 85 19.25 6.29 4.59
N TRP A 86 20.01 6.47 3.52
CA TRP A 86 20.10 7.73 2.82
C TRP A 86 18.77 8.21 2.22
N CYS A 87 17.96 7.28 1.71
CA CYS A 87 16.63 7.62 1.21
C CYS A 87 15.68 8.04 2.34
N LEU A 88 15.81 7.44 3.53
CA LEU A 88 15.05 7.85 4.73
C LEU A 88 15.44 9.25 5.18
N PHE A 89 16.73 9.57 5.21
CA PHE A 89 17.18 10.94 5.51
C PHE A 89 16.66 11.95 4.48
N SER A 90 16.76 11.64 3.20
CA SER A 90 16.22 12.49 2.14
C SER A 90 14.71 12.72 2.30
N ALA A 91 13.93 11.68 2.59
CA ALA A 91 12.50 11.83 2.86
C ALA A 91 12.22 12.66 4.13
N GLY A 92 13.03 12.52 5.17
CA GLY A 92 12.96 13.38 6.37
C GLY A 92 13.21 14.86 6.05
N PHE A 93 14.24 15.17 5.25
CA PHE A 93 14.49 16.53 4.78
C PHE A 93 13.37 17.06 3.89
N SER A 94 12.86 16.25 2.96
CA SER A 94 11.73 16.63 2.12
C SER A 94 10.48 16.93 2.94
N THR A 95 10.22 16.14 4.00
CA THR A 95 9.12 16.40 4.95
C THR A 95 9.33 17.70 5.70
N PHE A 96 10.54 17.97 6.21
CA PHE A 96 10.85 19.21 6.90
C PHE A 96 10.67 20.43 6.00
N ILE A 97 11.17 20.38 4.77
CA ILE A 97 11.01 21.46 3.76
C ILE A 97 9.53 21.67 3.45
N PHE A 98 8.76 20.58 3.26
CA PHE A 98 7.32 20.67 3.01
C PHE A 98 6.60 21.38 4.17
N VAL A 99 6.85 20.97 5.41
CA VAL A 99 6.23 21.58 6.60
C VAL A 99 6.57 23.05 6.70
N THR A 100 7.85 23.42 6.54
CA THR A 100 8.29 24.83 6.63
C THR A 100 7.76 25.67 5.47
N ALA A 101 7.71 25.13 4.25
CA ALA A 101 7.17 25.83 3.08
C ALA A 101 5.66 26.08 3.23
N VAL A 102 4.89 25.09 3.71
CA VAL A 102 3.44 25.24 3.92
C VAL A 102 3.15 26.21 5.08
N LEU A 103 3.89 26.13 6.18
CA LEU A 103 3.71 27.04 7.33
C LEU A 103 4.15 28.49 7.01
N GLY A 104 5.13 28.67 6.13
CA GLY A 104 5.65 29.97 5.71
C GLY A 104 4.95 30.57 4.47
N SER A 105 4.02 29.86 3.86
CA SER A 105 3.27 30.32 2.69
C SER A 105 1.87 30.81 3.08
N ASP A 106 1.34 31.78 2.36
CA ASP A 106 -0.06 32.19 2.45
C ASP A 106 -1.04 31.15 1.83
N ILE A 107 -0.52 29.99 1.41
CA ILE A 107 -1.32 28.93 0.83
C ILE A 107 -2.03 28.17 1.93
N ASP A 108 -3.32 28.33 2.03
CA ASP A 108 -4.16 27.42 2.82
C ASP A 108 -4.23 26.07 2.11
N LEU A 109 -3.49 25.08 2.63
CA LEU A 109 -3.47 23.71 2.10
C LEU A 109 -4.89 23.11 2.02
N ARG A 110 -5.78 23.50 2.92
CA ARG A 110 -7.18 23.03 2.91
C ARG A 110 -7.90 23.55 1.67
N VAL A 111 -7.74 24.84 1.37
CA VAL A 111 -8.33 25.50 0.19
C VAL A 111 -7.76 24.89 -1.08
N PHE A 112 -6.45 24.77 -1.17
CA PHE A 112 -5.76 24.15 -2.32
C PHE A 112 -6.28 22.73 -2.60
N LEU A 113 -6.28 21.85 -1.59
CA LEU A 113 -6.76 20.48 -1.76
C LEU A 113 -8.26 20.40 -2.06
N ALA A 114 -9.07 21.35 -1.58
CA ALA A 114 -10.49 21.44 -1.90
C ALA A 114 -10.73 21.82 -3.37
N GLU A 115 -9.91 22.68 -3.94
CA GLU A 115 -9.97 23.07 -5.36
C GLU A 115 -9.67 21.87 -6.27
N TYR A 116 -8.63 21.07 -5.94
CA TYR A 116 -8.24 19.88 -6.71
C TYR A 116 -8.99 18.60 -6.31
N LYS A 117 -10.08 18.71 -5.53
CA LYS A 117 -10.87 17.57 -5.06
C LYS A 117 -11.29 16.61 -6.17
N SER A 118 -11.73 17.12 -7.33
CA SER A 118 -12.19 16.27 -8.44
C SER A 118 -11.07 15.37 -8.96
N VAL A 119 -9.86 15.90 -9.10
CA VAL A 119 -8.67 15.15 -9.53
C VAL A 119 -8.33 14.10 -8.48
N LEU A 120 -8.31 14.47 -7.20
CA LEU A 120 -8.03 13.54 -6.10
C LEU A 120 -9.05 12.40 -6.04
N VAL A 121 -10.34 12.68 -6.26
CA VAL A 121 -11.39 11.65 -6.30
C VAL A 121 -11.19 10.69 -7.46
N ILE A 122 -10.87 11.19 -8.67
CA ILE A 122 -10.63 10.35 -9.85
C ILE A 122 -9.43 9.44 -9.60
N LEU A 123 -8.31 9.97 -9.11
CA LEU A 123 -7.11 9.19 -8.80
C LEU A 123 -7.37 8.17 -7.71
N HIS A 124 -8.12 8.54 -6.67
CA HIS A 124 -8.50 7.65 -5.57
C HIS A 124 -9.40 6.50 -6.06
N ALA A 125 -10.40 6.80 -6.88
CA ALA A 125 -11.30 5.80 -7.44
C ALA A 125 -10.58 4.85 -8.41
N LEU A 126 -9.71 5.39 -9.28
CA LEU A 126 -8.88 4.59 -10.19
C LEU A 126 -7.96 3.64 -9.41
N ALA A 127 -7.27 4.14 -8.40
CA ALA A 127 -6.42 3.33 -7.54
C ALA A 127 -7.22 2.24 -6.80
N ALA A 128 -8.42 2.56 -6.30
CA ALA A 128 -9.31 1.58 -5.66
C ALA A 128 -9.75 0.49 -6.63
N ALA A 129 -10.12 0.84 -7.86
CA ALA A 129 -10.50 -0.12 -8.91
C ALA A 129 -9.33 -1.06 -9.27
N ILE A 130 -8.12 -0.51 -9.46
CA ILE A 130 -6.91 -1.29 -9.72
C ILE A 130 -6.61 -2.22 -8.55
N GLY A 131 -6.67 -1.74 -7.31
CA GLY A 131 -6.38 -2.51 -6.10
C GLY A 131 -7.35 -3.68 -5.91
N VAL A 132 -8.67 -3.44 -6.00
CA VAL A 132 -9.69 -4.49 -5.90
C VAL A 132 -9.56 -5.50 -7.02
N GLY A 133 -9.34 -5.03 -8.27
CA GLY A 133 -9.15 -5.91 -9.42
C GLY A 133 -7.92 -6.81 -9.27
N ALA A 134 -6.77 -6.25 -8.90
CA ALA A 134 -5.55 -7.01 -8.68
C ALA A 134 -5.68 -7.99 -7.51
N ALA A 135 -6.30 -7.59 -6.39
CA ALA A 135 -6.56 -8.48 -5.26
C ALA A 135 -7.45 -9.65 -5.68
N THR A 136 -8.55 -9.38 -6.40
CA THR A 136 -9.47 -10.43 -6.91
C THR A 136 -8.75 -11.43 -7.82
N ILE A 137 -7.92 -10.94 -8.75
CA ILE A 137 -7.15 -11.81 -9.65
C ILE A 137 -6.14 -12.65 -8.86
N THR A 138 -5.47 -12.05 -7.86
CA THR A 138 -4.53 -12.76 -6.99
C THR A 138 -5.22 -13.90 -6.24
N ASP A 139 -6.40 -13.66 -5.70
CA ASP A 139 -7.18 -14.67 -4.97
C ASP A 139 -7.66 -15.80 -5.90
N ILE A 140 -8.11 -15.47 -7.13
CA ILE A 140 -8.48 -16.48 -8.15
C ILE A 140 -7.28 -17.36 -8.49
N PHE A 141 -6.11 -16.77 -8.74
CA PHE A 141 -4.89 -17.52 -9.02
C PHE A 141 -4.43 -18.35 -7.83
N PHE A 142 -4.51 -17.83 -6.63
CA PHE A 142 -4.20 -18.58 -5.42
C PHE A 142 -5.04 -19.86 -5.31
N PHE A 143 -6.37 -19.79 -5.51
CA PHE A 143 -7.24 -20.95 -5.50
C PHE A 143 -6.97 -21.90 -6.68
N ARG A 144 -6.57 -21.38 -7.84
CA ARG A 144 -6.25 -22.21 -9.01
C ARG A 144 -4.95 -23.00 -8.78
N PHE A 145 -3.89 -22.35 -8.31
CA PHE A 145 -2.59 -22.97 -8.05
C PHE A 145 -2.63 -23.99 -6.91
N LEU A 146 -3.53 -23.78 -5.95
CA LEU A 146 -3.73 -24.79 -4.89
C LEU A 146 -4.34 -26.11 -5.39
N LYS A 147 -4.98 -26.14 -6.56
CA LYS A 147 -5.54 -27.38 -7.11
C LYS A 147 -4.43 -28.37 -7.53
N ASP A 148 -3.32 -27.87 -7.99
CA ASP A 148 -2.22 -28.71 -8.51
C ASP A 148 -1.17 -29.01 -7.42
N TYR A 149 -1.39 -28.52 -6.19
CA TYR A 149 -0.56 -28.73 -4.99
C TYR A 149 0.92 -28.39 -5.16
N LYS A 150 1.31 -27.71 -6.21
CA LYS A 150 2.67 -27.22 -6.48
C LYS A 150 2.56 -25.81 -7.04
N ILE A 151 3.36 -24.90 -6.52
CA ILE A 151 3.48 -23.54 -7.06
C ILE A 151 4.77 -23.49 -7.86
N SER A 152 4.64 -23.32 -9.18
CA SER A 152 5.78 -23.15 -10.07
C SER A 152 6.45 -21.79 -9.90
N GLU A 153 7.70 -21.65 -10.35
CA GLU A 153 8.42 -20.37 -10.31
C GLU A 153 7.70 -19.27 -11.12
N SER A 154 7.08 -19.64 -12.25
CA SER A 154 6.30 -18.71 -13.08
C SER A 154 5.06 -18.21 -12.35
N GLU A 155 4.33 -19.07 -11.65
CA GLU A 155 3.15 -18.72 -10.86
C GLU A 155 3.52 -17.82 -9.69
N HIS A 156 4.61 -18.13 -9.00
CA HIS A 156 5.15 -17.27 -7.94
C HIS A 156 5.54 -15.89 -8.47
N SER A 157 6.18 -15.82 -9.65
CA SER A 157 6.53 -14.54 -10.29
C SER A 157 5.29 -13.71 -10.66
N MET A 158 4.23 -14.35 -11.16
CA MET A 158 2.95 -13.68 -11.44
C MET A 158 2.30 -13.13 -10.17
N MET A 159 2.26 -13.91 -9.09
CA MET A 159 1.71 -13.46 -7.80
C MET A 159 2.52 -12.30 -7.21
N ASN A 160 3.84 -12.30 -7.34
CA ASN A 160 4.67 -11.17 -6.92
C ASN A 160 4.38 -9.90 -7.74
N THR A 161 4.15 -10.05 -9.04
CA THR A 161 3.79 -8.91 -9.92
C THR A 161 2.45 -8.32 -9.50
N LEU A 162 1.43 -9.15 -9.26
CA LEU A 162 0.12 -8.70 -8.78
C LEU A 162 0.22 -8.06 -7.39
N SER A 163 1.03 -8.64 -6.48
CA SER A 163 1.31 -8.04 -5.18
C SER A 163 1.88 -6.63 -5.30
N ASN A 164 2.83 -6.40 -6.23
CA ASN A 164 3.37 -5.06 -6.47
C ASN A 164 2.31 -4.07 -6.96
N VAL A 165 1.40 -4.52 -7.83
CA VAL A 165 0.26 -3.70 -8.29
C VAL A 165 -0.68 -3.35 -7.14
N ILE A 166 -1.00 -4.32 -6.27
CA ILE A 166 -1.83 -4.10 -5.07
C ILE A 166 -1.18 -3.06 -4.15
N TRP A 167 0.12 -3.17 -3.89
CA TRP A 167 0.86 -2.24 -3.04
C TRP A 167 0.91 -0.84 -3.65
N PHE A 168 1.15 -0.72 -4.95
CA PHE A 168 1.09 0.57 -5.65
C PHE A 168 -0.29 1.22 -5.52
N ALA A 169 -1.35 0.45 -5.77
CA ALA A 169 -2.72 0.93 -5.65
C ALA A 169 -3.04 1.37 -4.22
N LEU A 170 -2.64 0.59 -3.21
CA LEU A 170 -2.85 0.91 -1.80
C LEU A 170 -2.12 2.19 -1.39
N GLY A 171 -0.88 2.40 -1.85
CA GLY A 171 -0.13 3.64 -1.64
C GLY A 171 -0.85 4.85 -2.22
N MET A 172 -1.34 4.74 -3.45
CA MET A 172 -2.12 5.80 -4.11
C MET A 172 -3.45 6.06 -3.40
N ILE A 173 -4.12 5.03 -2.89
CA ILE A 173 -5.36 5.16 -2.09
C ILE A 173 -5.07 5.95 -0.81
N ILE A 174 -3.97 5.65 -0.11
CA ILE A 174 -3.61 6.32 1.14
C ILE A 174 -3.27 7.78 0.87
N ILE A 175 -2.41 8.07 -0.10
CA ILE A 175 -1.97 9.44 -0.42
C ILE A 175 -3.15 10.30 -0.86
N THR A 176 -3.93 9.82 -1.81
CA THR A 176 -5.12 10.56 -2.28
C THR A 176 -6.20 10.66 -1.21
N GLY A 177 -6.33 9.63 -0.37
CA GLY A 177 -7.24 9.61 0.78
C GLY A 177 -6.90 10.66 1.83
N ILE A 178 -5.62 10.87 2.13
CA ILE A 178 -5.14 11.96 3.00
C ILE A 178 -5.47 13.31 2.36
N GLY A 179 -5.21 13.48 1.07
CA GLY A 179 -5.55 14.71 0.35
C GLY A 179 -7.04 15.05 0.38
N LEU A 180 -7.91 14.04 0.30
CA LEU A 180 -9.37 14.20 0.42
C LEU A 180 -9.84 14.42 1.87
N PHE A 181 -9.09 13.94 2.85
CA PHE A 181 -9.41 14.05 4.27
C PHE A 181 -9.13 15.45 4.82
N ILE A 182 -7.97 16.04 4.51
CA ILE A 182 -7.50 17.30 5.12
C ILE A 182 -8.53 18.42 5.02
N PRO A 183 -9.17 18.72 3.85
CA PRO A 183 -10.13 19.81 3.72
C PRO A 183 -11.43 19.59 4.51
N ARG A 184 -11.79 18.35 4.78
CA ARG A 184 -13.08 17.95 5.37
C ARG A 184 -12.90 17.12 6.65
N SER A 185 -11.79 17.28 7.34
CA SER A 185 -11.42 16.44 8.48
C SER A 185 -12.47 16.44 9.59
N GLU A 186 -13.02 17.60 9.94
CA GLU A 186 -14.03 17.72 11.00
C GLU A 186 -15.34 16.98 10.67
N GLU A 187 -15.82 17.10 9.44
CA GLU A 187 -17.01 16.38 8.97
C GLU A 187 -16.78 14.87 8.86
N LEU A 188 -15.62 14.47 8.29
CA LEU A 188 -15.32 13.06 8.07
C LEU A 188 -15.07 12.30 9.37
N LEU A 189 -14.47 12.90 10.38
CA LEU A 189 -14.28 12.28 11.71
C LEU A 189 -15.60 11.98 12.42
N GLN A 190 -16.68 12.66 12.09
CA GLN A 190 -18.03 12.38 12.61
C GLN A 190 -18.79 11.34 11.76
N SER A 191 -18.26 10.97 10.60
CA SER A 191 -18.91 10.03 9.67
C SER A 191 -18.60 8.58 10.01
N SER A 192 -19.61 7.81 10.43
CA SER A 192 -19.48 6.35 10.64
C SER A 192 -18.93 5.64 9.40
N LYS A 193 -19.35 6.05 8.19
CA LYS A 193 -18.86 5.53 6.92
C LYS A 193 -17.36 5.74 6.76
N PHE A 194 -16.85 6.92 7.08
CA PHE A 194 -15.43 7.24 6.98
C PHE A 194 -14.62 6.42 7.98
N LEU A 195 -15.05 6.37 9.24
CA LEU A 195 -14.35 5.65 10.30
C LEU A 195 -14.22 4.15 10.00
N ILE A 196 -15.31 3.50 9.57
CA ILE A 196 -15.25 2.07 9.22
C ILE A 196 -14.39 1.81 7.97
N LYS A 197 -14.37 2.74 7.02
CA LYS A 197 -13.50 2.67 5.84
C LYS A 197 -12.02 2.76 6.23
N VAL A 198 -11.65 3.64 7.15
CA VAL A 198 -10.28 3.74 7.68
C VAL A 198 -9.86 2.45 8.38
N VAL A 199 -10.74 1.88 9.22
CA VAL A 199 -10.49 0.60 9.87
C VAL A 199 -10.28 -0.52 8.84
N ALA A 200 -11.13 -0.59 7.82
CA ALA A 200 -11.00 -1.61 6.77
C ALA A 200 -9.70 -1.44 5.95
N VAL A 201 -9.29 -0.21 5.62
CA VAL A 201 -8.00 0.07 4.96
C VAL A 201 -6.82 -0.34 5.86
N ALA A 202 -6.89 -0.08 7.17
CA ALA A 202 -5.88 -0.54 8.12
C ALA A 202 -5.79 -2.07 8.16
N VAL A 203 -6.93 -2.77 8.13
CA VAL A 203 -6.97 -4.24 8.03
C VAL A 203 -6.33 -4.72 6.72
N VAL A 204 -6.66 -4.10 5.57
CA VAL A 204 -6.01 -4.41 4.27
C VAL A 204 -4.50 -4.26 4.35
N LEU A 205 -4.01 -3.15 4.93
CA LEU A 205 -2.58 -2.87 5.08
C LEU A 205 -1.88 -3.92 5.94
N LEU A 206 -2.42 -4.22 7.12
CA LEU A 206 -1.86 -5.21 8.05
C LEU A 206 -1.90 -6.63 7.46
N ASN A 207 -3.03 -7.00 6.87
CA ASN A 207 -3.22 -8.29 6.23
C ASN A 207 -2.29 -8.47 5.01
N GLY A 208 -2.19 -7.46 4.16
CA GLY A 208 -1.26 -7.45 3.03
C GLY A 208 0.19 -7.56 3.47
N THR A 209 0.57 -6.88 4.57
CA THR A 209 1.90 -7.00 5.18
C THR A 209 2.15 -8.43 5.68
N ALA A 210 1.18 -9.05 6.35
CA ALA A 210 1.29 -10.44 6.81
C ALA A 210 1.43 -11.42 5.62
N LEU A 211 0.60 -11.28 4.58
CA LEU A 211 0.71 -12.08 3.36
C LEU A 211 2.09 -11.91 2.69
N ASN A 212 2.58 -10.69 2.61
CA ASN A 212 3.83 -10.37 1.94
C ASN A 212 5.08 -10.82 2.71
N LEU A 213 5.11 -10.64 4.03
CA LEU A 213 6.28 -10.95 4.86
C LEU A 213 6.30 -12.38 5.40
N VAL A 214 5.14 -12.99 5.63
CA VAL A 214 5.04 -14.30 6.28
C VAL A 214 4.70 -15.41 5.29
N VAL A 215 3.71 -15.19 4.43
CA VAL A 215 3.19 -16.22 3.51
C VAL A 215 4.03 -16.31 2.25
N SER A 216 4.19 -15.21 1.51
CA SER A 216 4.86 -15.17 0.20
C SER A 216 6.26 -15.83 0.19
N PRO A 217 7.18 -15.58 1.16
CA PRO A 217 8.50 -16.20 1.14
C PRO A 217 8.47 -17.71 1.35
N LYS A 218 7.40 -18.24 1.93
CA LYS A 218 7.26 -19.66 2.25
C LYS A 218 6.42 -20.44 1.26
N MET A 219 5.76 -19.76 0.31
CA MET A 219 4.89 -20.40 -0.68
C MET A 219 5.64 -21.38 -1.58
N MET A 220 6.87 -21.06 -1.99
CA MET A 220 7.70 -21.96 -2.82
C MET A 220 8.18 -23.22 -2.07
N SER A 221 8.25 -23.16 -0.74
CA SER A 221 8.63 -24.32 0.09
C SER A 221 7.43 -25.23 0.43
N LEU A 222 6.21 -24.85 0.02
CA LEU A 222 4.99 -25.63 0.21
C LEU A 222 4.85 -26.69 -0.91
N ASN A 223 5.77 -27.66 -0.97
CA ASN A 223 5.56 -28.89 -1.71
C ASN A 223 4.58 -29.78 -0.92
N PHE A 224 3.37 -29.92 -1.42
CA PHE A 224 2.29 -30.68 -0.76
C PHE A 224 2.48 -32.21 -0.83
N GLY A 225 3.55 -32.69 -1.46
CA GLY A 225 3.78 -34.09 -1.76
C GLY A 225 4.93 -34.78 -0.97
N GLU A 226 5.68 -34.08 -0.10
CA GLU A 226 6.74 -34.71 0.69
C GLU A 226 6.24 -35.13 2.08
N ALA A 227 6.28 -36.44 2.33
CA ALA A 227 5.90 -37.10 3.58
C ALA A 227 6.99 -36.99 4.66
N ASP A 228 7.40 -35.79 5.05
CA ASP A 228 8.24 -35.56 6.21
C ASP A 228 7.38 -35.03 7.37
N ASP A 229 7.13 -35.87 8.37
CA ASP A 229 6.21 -35.62 9.49
C ASP A 229 6.49 -34.31 10.26
N ARG A 230 7.72 -33.84 10.35
CA ARG A 230 8.08 -32.57 10.99
C ARG A 230 7.78 -31.34 10.12
N LYS A 231 7.85 -31.49 8.80
CA LYS A 231 7.48 -30.45 7.85
C LYS A 231 5.95 -30.38 7.69
N LEU A 232 5.27 -31.51 7.85
CA LEU A 232 3.82 -31.63 7.68
C LEU A 232 3.02 -30.66 8.58
N GLY A 233 3.38 -30.55 9.87
CA GLY A 233 2.72 -29.63 10.82
C GLY A 233 2.91 -28.16 10.45
N ARG A 234 4.10 -27.77 9.97
CA ARG A 234 4.38 -26.38 9.53
C ARG A 234 3.66 -26.02 8.24
N HIS A 235 3.58 -26.94 7.29
CA HIS A 235 2.89 -26.77 6.03
C HIS A 235 1.37 -26.63 6.24
N HIS A 236 0.80 -27.43 7.13
CA HIS A 236 -0.61 -27.37 7.50
C HIS A 236 -0.99 -26.01 8.13
N TYR A 237 -0.17 -25.51 9.05
CA TYR A 237 -0.38 -24.19 9.63
C TYR A 237 -0.29 -23.06 8.58
N MET A 238 0.76 -23.07 7.74
CA MET A 238 0.93 -22.03 6.71
C MET A 238 -0.22 -22.01 5.70
N ARG A 239 -0.72 -23.17 5.28
CA ARG A 239 -1.87 -23.27 4.39
C ARG A 239 -3.12 -22.68 5.04
N LYS A 240 -3.45 -23.07 6.27
CA LYS A 240 -4.59 -22.51 7.00
C LYS A 240 -4.49 -21.00 7.16
N LEU A 241 -3.29 -20.50 7.47
CA LEU A 241 -3.04 -19.08 7.58
C LEU A 241 -3.25 -18.36 6.25
N SER A 242 -2.78 -18.92 5.15
CA SER A 242 -2.98 -18.35 3.80
C SER A 242 -4.46 -18.25 3.43
N PHE A 243 -5.25 -19.30 3.71
CA PHE A 243 -6.70 -19.27 3.50
C PHE A 243 -7.40 -18.22 4.35
N ALA A 244 -7.03 -18.09 5.62
CA ALA A 244 -7.61 -17.08 6.52
C ALA A 244 -7.28 -15.65 6.05
N LEU A 245 -6.00 -15.38 5.74
CA LEU A 245 -5.55 -14.06 5.29
C LEU A 245 -6.15 -13.71 3.92
N GLY A 246 -6.29 -14.66 2.99
CA GLY A 246 -6.98 -14.48 1.71
C GLY A 246 -8.45 -14.08 1.91
N ALA A 247 -9.18 -14.77 2.81
CA ALA A 247 -10.56 -14.43 3.12
C ALA A 247 -10.70 -13.03 3.73
N ILE A 248 -9.80 -12.65 4.64
CA ILE A 248 -9.76 -11.29 5.22
C ILE A 248 -9.48 -10.25 4.12
N SER A 249 -8.57 -10.56 3.19
CA SER A 249 -8.22 -9.69 2.06
C SER A 249 -9.45 -9.37 1.20
N ILE A 250 -10.11 -10.41 0.68
CA ILE A 250 -11.31 -10.28 -0.18
C ILE A 250 -12.37 -9.42 0.51
N VAL A 251 -12.78 -9.81 1.72
CA VAL A 251 -13.85 -9.10 2.45
C VAL A 251 -13.50 -7.63 2.65
N SER A 252 -12.26 -7.34 3.05
CA SER A 252 -11.84 -5.97 3.36
C SER A 252 -11.75 -5.11 2.11
N TRP A 253 -11.19 -5.61 1.00
CA TRP A 253 -11.12 -4.90 -0.27
C TRP A 253 -12.50 -4.57 -0.83
N TYR A 254 -13.42 -5.55 -0.85
CA TYR A 254 -14.78 -5.33 -1.33
C TYR A 254 -15.57 -4.40 -0.41
N LEU A 255 -15.38 -4.50 0.91
CA LEU A 255 -16.02 -3.57 1.85
C LEU A 255 -15.58 -2.13 1.59
N VAL A 256 -14.26 -1.87 1.46
CA VAL A 256 -13.73 -0.53 1.17
C VAL A 256 -14.30 0.01 -0.15
N PHE A 257 -14.39 -0.84 -1.18
CA PHE A 257 -14.94 -0.48 -2.48
C PHE A 257 -16.43 -0.13 -2.40
N ILE A 258 -17.23 -0.98 -1.76
CA ILE A 258 -18.68 -0.75 -1.57
C ILE A 258 -18.90 0.54 -0.76
N LEU A 259 -18.19 0.71 0.36
CA LEU A 259 -18.28 1.94 1.15
C LEU A 259 -17.82 3.18 0.36
N GLY A 260 -16.90 3.01 -0.58
CA GLY A 260 -16.49 4.08 -1.50
C GLY A 260 -17.63 4.55 -2.39
N SER A 261 -18.45 3.61 -2.88
CA SER A 261 -19.55 3.86 -3.82
C SER A 261 -20.83 4.39 -3.15
N LEU A 262 -21.00 4.16 -1.83
CA LEU A 262 -22.18 4.64 -1.10
C LEU A 262 -22.04 6.12 -0.74
N LYS A 263 -23.13 6.87 -0.68
CA LYS A 263 -23.16 8.26 -0.20
C LYS A 263 -22.99 8.32 1.33
N SER A 264 -23.75 7.52 2.07
CA SER A 264 -23.71 7.42 3.53
C SER A 264 -24.14 6.03 3.98
N ILE A 265 -23.94 5.71 5.25
CA ILE A 265 -24.51 4.51 5.90
C ILE A 265 -25.42 4.95 7.04
N PRO A 266 -26.62 4.38 7.16
CA PRO A 266 -27.61 4.79 8.16
C PRO A 266 -27.42 4.09 9.53
N ILE A 267 -26.17 3.63 9.84
CA ILE A 267 -25.87 2.91 11.07
C ILE A 267 -24.72 3.55 11.83
N PRO A 268 -24.71 3.52 13.18
CA PRO A 268 -23.59 3.98 13.99
C PRO A 268 -22.31 3.21 13.71
N PHE A 269 -21.17 3.84 13.95
CA PHE A 269 -19.83 3.26 13.74
C PHE A 269 -19.66 1.91 14.46
N ILE A 270 -20.07 1.82 15.73
CA ILE A 270 -19.94 0.59 16.54
C ILE A 270 -20.72 -0.56 15.91
N THR A 271 -21.96 -0.32 15.45
CA THR A 271 -22.76 -1.34 14.75
C THR A 271 -22.08 -1.78 13.44
N ALA A 272 -21.59 -0.83 12.65
CA ALA A 272 -20.85 -1.14 11.41
C ALA A 272 -19.58 -1.96 11.69
N LEU A 273 -18.86 -1.66 12.76
CA LEU A 273 -17.67 -2.39 13.19
C LEU A 273 -18.01 -3.82 13.62
N ILE A 274 -19.06 -4.01 14.42
CA ILE A 274 -19.51 -5.35 14.83
C ILE A 274 -19.91 -6.19 13.61
N LEU A 275 -20.68 -5.61 12.68
CA LEU A 275 -21.05 -6.28 11.44
C LEU A 275 -19.83 -6.66 10.61
N TYR A 276 -18.86 -5.77 10.49
CA TYR A 276 -17.62 -6.04 9.77
C TYR A 276 -16.83 -7.20 10.40
N ILE A 277 -16.65 -7.19 11.72
CA ILE A 277 -15.99 -8.29 12.46
C ILE A 277 -16.76 -9.60 12.27
N GLY A 278 -18.09 -9.56 12.31
CA GLY A 278 -18.95 -10.74 12.07
C GLY A 278 -18.73 -11.33 10.66
N VAL A 279 -18.70 -10.48 9.62
CA VAL A 279 -18.45 -10.90 8.25
C VAL A 279 -17.03 -11.46 8.10
N LEU A 280 -16.01 -10.81 8.68
CA LEU A 280 -14.63 -11.32 8.68
C LEU A 280 -14.52 -12.69 9.34
N SER A 281 -15.15 -12.86 10.51
CA SER A 281 -15.16 -14.12 11.23
C SER A 281 -15.83 -15.24 10.43
N GLY A 282 -16.99 -14.95 9.82
CA GLY A 282 -17.70 -15.88 8.94
C GLY A 282 -16.87 -16.27 7.71
N ALA A 283 -16.19 -15.31 7.08
CA ALA A 283 -15.33 -15.57 5.94
C ALA A 283 -14.11 -16.44 6.31
N VAL A 284 -13.50 -16.19 7.47
CA VAL A 284 -12.40 -17.03 7.99
C VAL A 284 -12.88 -18.45 8.29
N ILE A 285 -14.02 -18.62 8.93
CA ILE A 285 -14.59 -19.95 9.19
C ILE A 285 -14.85 -20.68 7.88
N MET A 286 -15.48 -20.02 6.91
CA MET A 286 -15.74 -20.61 5.59
C MET A 286 -14.43 -21.00 4.88
N SER A 287 -13.41 -20.19 4.94
CA SER A 287 -12.09 -20.47 4.36
C SER A 287 -11.46 -21.73 4.97
N GLN A 288 -11.59 -21.93 6.29
CA GLN A 288 -11.09 -23.14 6.97
C GLN A 288 -11.88 -24.40 6.60
N ILE A 289 -13.19 -24.28 6.35
CA ILE A 289 -14.02 -25.40 5.86
C ILE A 289 -13.58 -25.79 4.45
N MET A 290 -13.31 -24.79 3.57
CA MET A 290 -12.80 -25.04 2.22
C MET A 290 -11.44 -25.74 2.25
N ASP A 291 -10.50 -25.28 3.10
CA ASP A 291 -9.21 -25.92 3.30
C ASP A 291 -9.35 -27.40 3.65
N ARG A 292 -10.20 -27.73 4.65
CA ARG A 292 -10.45 -29.12 5.07
C ARG A 292 -11.02 -29.98 3.93
N ARG A 293 -11.98 -29.44 3.16
CA ARG A 293 -12.58 -30.18 2.02
C ARG A 293 -11.57 -30.46 0.93
N MET A 294 -10.67 -29.50 0.60
CA MET A 294 -9.61 -29.70 -0.38
C MET A 294 -8.64 -30.80 0.04
N VAL A 295 -8.21 -30.82 1.30
CA VAL A 295 -7.31 -31.85 1.84
C VAL A 295 -7.97 -33.23 1.77
N ALA A 296 -9.22 -33.34 2.21
CA ALA A 296 -9.95 -34.61 2.18
C ALA A 296 -10.12 -35.15 0.75
N LYS A 297 -10.31 -34.25 -0.23
CA LYS A 297 -10.37 -34.63 -1.65
C LYS A 297 -9.02 -35.17 -2.14
N TYR A 298 -7.92 -34.44 -1.85
CA TYR A 298 -6.57 -34.87 -2.23
C TYR A 298 -6.21 -36.24 -1.68
N GLN A 299 -6.48 -36.49 -0.40
CA GLN A 299 -6.21 -37.77 0.24
C GLN A 299 -6.97 -38.94 -0.41
N LYS A 300 -8.22 -38.70 -0.86
CA LYS A 300 -9.00 -39.71 -1.58
C LYS A 300 -8.45 -40.01 -2.97
N GLU A 301 -7.96 -39.01 -3.69
CA GLU A 301 -7.42 -39.17 -5.05
C GLU A 301 -6.06 -39.90 -5.06
N HIS A 302 -5.25 -39.81 -3.98
CA HIS A 302 -3.93 -40.43 -3.88
C HIS A 302 -3.86 -41.62 -2.89
N GLN A 303 -4.98 -42.13 -2.47
CA GLN A 303 -5.05 -43.33 -1.63
C GLN A 303 -5.07 -44.64 -2.47
N TYR A 304 -5.15 -44.50 -3.80
CA TYR A 304 -5.23 -45.64 -4.75
C TYR A 304 -3.99 -45.76 -5.65
N ASP A 305 -2.98 -44.88 -5.45
CA ASP A 305 -1.64 -45.02 -6.04
C ASP A 305 -0.64 -45.56 -4.98
#